data_99e6e0500328328d14a789e5ec7f5a53
#
_entry.id   99e6e0500328328d14a789e5ec7f5a53
#
_cell.length_a   1.000
_cell.length_b   1.000
_cell.length_c   1.000
_cell.angle_alpha   90.00
_cell.angle_beta   90.00
_cell.angle_gamma   90.00
#
_symmetry.space_group_name_H-M   'P 1'
#
loop_
_entity.id
_entity.type
_entity.pdbx_description
1 polymer ?
#
loop_
_entity_poly.entity_id
_entity_poly.type
_entity_poly.pdbx_seq_one_letter_code
_entity_poly.pdbx_strand_id
1 'polypeptide(L)'
;MSGKRVLALYGALLFCFAAVVCRLYWLCSDTDYGARAAAQSVVTLHLPARRGNFYDYRGQLLTGQTTRWMALCVPGEGSYARLFAYTDAAGQATLYQKRNAASPFLLEVDRDVSALGVSCWPAARRSSAAPLAVQLLGYLDGEGHGAAGLEAAFDELLTGSGAGDTLLCTVNAQGKLRAEPVLTPADSGAVGVQLTLSREIQQTAEAVANETMQSGCILVLDTANAKVRACVSRPGYDPENISASLNAPDSPLLERAFQCYAVGSVFKPVVAAAALEAGESGFVYTCPGWCAVDGRIFRCAGGIPHGEVDLAGALEKSCNGYFIRLGQALGADAVRAMAEQLGFGQAIPLTDALHTAAGVLPEREALASSGAYANFCFGQGELLASPLQVAAMMNTIACGGICRTPLLLETTLDETTGTPLTVLSHVRSRRVLTKRTAAALQALLAGVVAGGTGHEAALPGQTAAGKTGTAQTGQFSGGTELKNYWFAGFVPAEQPRYTIVVLQDTQAEPAFSSAAIFARVAAGLEILAP
;
A
#
# COMPACT_ATOMS: atom_id res chain seq x y z
N MET A 1 -7.56 -58.73 75.97
CA MET A 1 -7.60 -57.21 76.04
C MET A 1 -8.65 -56.82 77.07
N SER A 2 -8.33 -56.00 78.10
CA SER A 2 -9.34 -55.55 79.06
C SER A 2 -10.40 -54.67 78.39
N GLY A 3 -11.69 -54.88 78.74
CA GLY A 3 -12.82 -54.17 78.15
C GLY A 3 -12.65 -52.63 78.15
N LYS A 4 -11.93 -52.09 79.11
CA LYS A 4 -11.58 -50.65 79.18
C LYS A 4 -10.68 -50.18 78.03
N ARG A 5 -9.79 -51.01 77.47
CA ARG A 5 -8.94 -50.67 76.33
C ARG A 5 -9.70 -50.68 75.01
N VAL A 6 -10.69 -51.59 74.88
CA VAL A 6 -11.57 -51.64 73.70
C VAL A 6 -12.51 -50.43 73.67
N LEU A 7 -13.05 -50.04 74.85
CA LEU A 7 -13.92 -48.86 74.98
C LEU A 7 -13.15 -47.56 74.68
N ALA A 8 -11.89 -47.45 75.14
CA ALA A 8 -11.02 -46.30 74.82
C ALA A 8 -10.68 -46.21 73.33
N LEU A 9 -10.43 -47.35 72.69
CA LEU A 9 -10.16 -47.36 71.25
C LEU A 9 -11.40 -46.98 70.42
N TYR A 10 -12.58 -47.46 70.87
CA TYR A 10 -13.85 -47.10 70.24
C TYR A 10 -14.17 -45.61 70.39
N GLY A 11 -13.93 -45.02 71.58
CA GLY A 11 -14.07 -43.59 71.84
C GLY A 11 -13.12 -42.72 70.99
N ALA A 12 -11.87 -43.16 70.84
CA ALA A 12 -10.91 -42.50 69.97
C ALA A 12 -11.31 -42.54 68.48
N LEU A 13 -11.83 -43.67 68.00
CA LEU A 13 -12.34 -43.82 66.65
C LEU A 13 -13.58 -42.91 66.37
N LEU A 14 -14.51 -42.88 67.31
CA LEU A 14 -15.67 -42.00 67.24
C LEU A 14 -15.30 -40.52 67.24
N PHE A 15 -14.31 -40.15 68.05
CA PHE A 15 -13.80 -38.77 68.08
C PHE A 15 -13.10 -38.39 66.76
N CYS A 16 -12.26 -39.30 66.22
CA CYS A 16 -11.64 -39.06 64.89
C CYS A 16 -12.70 -38.94 63.79
N PHE A 17 -13.71 -39.81 63.82
CA PHE A 17 -14.81 -39.73 62.83
C PHE A 17 -15.61 -38.41 62.96
N ALA A 18 -15.96 -38.02 64.19
CA ALA A 18 -16.61 -36.73 64.44
C ALA A 18 -15.77 -35.54 63.98
N ALA A 19 -14.45 -35.57 64.24
CA ALA A 19 -13.53 -34.53 63.76
C ALA A 19 -13.46 -34.44 62.24
N VAL A 20 -13.48 -35.61 61.53
CA VAL A 20 -13.54 -35.66 60.07
C VAL A 20 -14.86 -35.11 59.54
N VAL A 21 -15.97 -35.47 60.16
CA VAL A 21 -17.30 -34.95 59.79
C VAL A 21 -17.38 -33.42 60.01
N CYS A 22 -16.94 -32.92 61.16
CA CYS A 22 -16.87 -31.51 61.43
C CYS A 22 -15.96 -30.76 60.43
N ARG A 23 -14.84 -31.35 60.10
CA ARG A 23 -13.93 -30.75 59.09
C ARG A 23 -14.54 -30.74 57.69
N LEU A 24 -15.21 -31.83 57.27
CA LEU A 24 -15.97 -31.87 56.03
C LEU A 24 -17.10 -30.86 56.00
N TYR A 25 -17.89 -30.79 57.10
CA TYR A 25 -18.97 -29.77 57.21
C TYR A 25 -18.43 -28.35 57.08
N TRP A 26 -17.31 -28.04 57.75
CA TRP A 26 -16.65 -26.73 57.66
C TRP A 26 -16.18 -26.43 56.26
N LEU A 27 -15.51 -27.38 55.58
CA LEU A 27 -15.07 -27.27 54.21
C LEU A 27 -16.23 -27.06 53.22
N CYS A 28 -17.37 -27.74 53.40
CA CYS A 28 -18.54 -27.62 52.58
C CYS A 28 -19.34 -26.33 52.86
N SER A 29 -19.22 -25.74 54.05
CA SER A 29 -19.86 -24.50 54.45
C SER A 29 -19.05 -23.24 54.11
N ASP A 30 -17.81 -23.41 53.73
CA ASP A 30 -16.92 -22.30 53.38
C ASP A 30 -17.21 -21.83 51.94
N THR A 31 -17.85 -20.66 51.84
CA THR A 31 -18.22 -20.04 50.56
C THR A 31 -16.98 -19.68 49.70
N ASP A 32 -15.83 -19.47 50.34
CA ASP A 32 -14.57 -19.18 49.62
C ASP A 32 -14.06 -20.38 48.81
N TYR A 33 -14.20 -21.60 49.33
CA TYR A 33 -13.84 -22.81 48.57
C TYR A 33 -14.81 -23.04 47.40
N GLY A 34 -16.09 -22.74 47.57
CA GLY A 34 -17.08 -22.80 46.50
C GLY A 34 -16.78 -21.79 45.40
N ALA A 35 -16.44 -20.54 45.77
CA ALA A 35 -16.07 -19.50 44.84
C ALA A 35 -14.76 -19.82 44.09
N ARG A 36 -13.75 -20.35 44.81
CA ARG A 36 -12.49 -20.78 44.18
C ARG A 36 -12.66 -21.96 43.23
N ALA A 37 -13.50 -22.94 43.60
CA ALA A 37 -13.82 -24.08 42.73
C ALA A 37 -14.59 -23.60 41.48
N ALA A 38 -15.51 -22.66 41.63
CA ALA A 38 -16.23 -22.05 40.51
C ALA A 38 -15.26 -21.28 39.58
N ALA A 39 -14.35 -20.51 40.15
CA ALA A 39 -13.34 -19.79 39.37
C ALA A 39 -12.37 -20.74 38.63
N GLN A 40 -11.97 -21.86 39.24
CA GLN A 40 -11.13 -22.89 38.61
C GLN A 40 -11.87 -23.68 37.51
N SER A 41 -13.19 -23.66 37.49
CA SER A 41 -14.00 -24.35 36.48
C SER A 41 -14.28 -23.49 35.23
N VAL A 42 -13.82 -22.24 35.20
CA VAL A 42 -14.00 -21.35 34.05
C VAL A 42 -12.69 -21.26 33.26
N VAL A 43 -12.76 -21.59 31.97
CA VAL A 43 -11.69 -21.38 31.02
C VAL A 43 -12.08 -20.17 30.16
N THR A 44 -11.22 -19.17 30.17
CA THR A 44 -11.38 -17.97 29.35
C THR A 44 -10.60 -18.15 28.06
N LEU A 45 -11.27 -18.03 26.93
CA LEU A 45 -10.66 -18.04 25.60
C LEU A 45 -10.91 -16.67 24.96
N HIS A 46 -9.93 -16.19 24.19
CA HIS A 46 -10.05 -14.94 23.48
C HIS A 46 -10.19 -15.20 21.98
N LEU A 47 -11.24 -14.67 21.39
CA LEU A 47 -11.33 -14.57 19.93
C LEU A 47 -10.30 -13.58 19.43
N PRO A 48 -9.87 -13.68 18.17
CA PRO A 48 -8.97 -12.70 17.58
C PRO A 48 -9.46 -11.27 17.82
N ALA A 49 -8.55 -10.38 18.19
CA ALA A 49 -8.86 -8.97 18.42
C ALA A 49 -9.50 -8.36 17.17
N ARG A 50 -10.48 -7.48 17.38
CA ARG A 50 -11.05 -6.68 16.30
C ARG A 50 -10.07 -5.56 16.00
N ARG A 51 -9.68 -5.46 14.72
CA ARG A 51 -8.82 -4.40 14.21
C ARG A 51 -9.61 -3.55 13.22
N GLY A 52 -9.51 -2.23 13.32
CA GLY A 52 -10.13 -1.28 12.41
C GLY A 52 -9.70 -1.53 10.96
N ASN A 53 -10.58 -1.26 10.01
CA ASN A 53 -10.35 -1.56 8.61
C ASN A 53 -9.91 -0.33 7.82
N PHE A 54 -9.26 -0.57 6.68
CA PHE A 54 -9.09 0.44 5.64
C PHE A 54 -10.30 0.40 4.71
N TYR A 55 -10.77 1.58 4.37
CA TYR A 55 -11.90 1.80 3.47
C TYR A 55 -11.46 2.63 2.26
N ASP A 56 -12.10 2.42 1.13
CA ASP A 56 -11.95 3.30 -0.02
C ASP A 56 -12.73 4.61 0.19
N TYR A 57 -12.63 5.54 -0.77
CA TYR A 57 -13.28 6.85 -0.68
C TYR A 57 -14.83 6.80 -0.65
N ARG A 58 -15.44 5.67 -1.02
CA ARG A 58 -16.88 5.40 -0.95
C ARG A 58 -17.29 4.61 0.29
N GLY A 59 -16.35 4.30 1.19
CA GLY A 59 -16.60 3.48 2.37
C GLY A 59 -16.64 1.98 2.10
N GLN A 60 -16.13 1.52 0.95
CA GLN A 60 -15.99 0.09 0.66
C GLN A 60 -14.74 -0.47 1.33
N LEU A 61 -14.85 -1.66 1.93
CA LEU A 61 -13.72 -2.31 2.59
C LEU A 61 -12.57 -2.61 1.63
N LEU A 62 -11.36 -2.23 2.02
CA LEU A 62 -10.10 -2.65 1.39
C LEU A 62 -9.44 -3.80 2.17
N THR A 63 -9.67 -3.89 3.47
CA THR A 63 -9.25 -4.98 4.36
C THR A 63 -10.46 -5.59 5.07
N GLY A 64 -10.30 -6.76 5.72
CA GLY A 64 -11.36 -7.37 6.53
C GLY A 64 -12.58 -7.86 5.74
N GLN A 65 -12.45 -8.08 4.43
CA GLN A 65 -13.57 -8.44 3.55
C GLN A 65 -14.02 -9.90 3.69
N THR A 66 -13.17 -10.75 4.22
CA THR A 66 -13.44 -12.19 4.35
C THR A 66 -13.56 -12.57 5.81
N THR A 67 -14.38 -13.59 6.05
CA THR A 67 -14.60 -14.15 7.38
C THR A 67 -13.81 -15.45 7.52
N ARG A 68 -13.12 -15.61 8.64
CA ARG A 68 -12.63 -16.88 9.15
C ARG A 68 -13.53 -17.34 10.30
N TRP A 69 -13.50 -18.59 10.61
CA TRP A 69 -14.33 -19.16 11.65
C TRP A 69 -13.45 -19.74 12.77
N MET A 70 -13.83 -19.47 14.01
CA MET A 70 -13.13 -19.96 15.19
C MET A 70 -13.99 -21.05 15.85
N ALA A 71 -13.60 -22.32 15.67
CA ALA A 71 -14.30 -23.47 16.24
C ALA A 71 -13.78 -23.80 17.65
N LEU A 72 -14.68 -24.13 18.56
CA LEU A 72 -14.34 -24.56 19.91
C LEU A 72 -14.02 -26.05 19.95
N CYS A 73 -12.77 -26.41 20.18
CA CYS A 73 -12.34 -27.78 20.39
C CYS A 73 -12.49 -28.15 21.86
N VAL A 74 -13.39 -29.07 22.17
CA VAL A 74 -13.63 -29.56 23.54
C VAL A 74 -12.97 -30.93 23.72
N PRO A 75 -12.17 -31.16 24.78
CA PRO A 75 -11.53 -32.43 25.04
C PRO A 75 -12.55 -33.60 25.15
N GLY A 76 -12.24 -34.72 24.49
CA GLY A 76 -13.01 -35.94 24.58
C GLY A 76 -14.33 -35.97 23.84
N GLU A 77 -14.74 -34.93 23.10
CA GLU A 77 -16.00 -34.87 22.34
C GLU A 77 -15.88 -35.35 20.88
N GLY A 78 -14.71 -35.81 20.47
CA GLY A 78 -14.45 -36.22 19.08
C GLY A 78 -14.42 -35.04 18.09
N SER A 79 -14.40 -33.80 18.59
CA SER A 79 -14.34 -32.57 17.78
C SER A 79 -13.09 -32.53 16.92
N TYR A 80 -11.99 -33.10 17.39
CA TYR A 80 -10.73 -33.15 16.65
C TYR A 80 -10.86 -33.88 15.30
N ALA A 81 -11.47 -35.07 15.30
CA ALA A 81 -11.66 -35.84 14.07
C ALA A 81 -12.65 -35.13 13.12
N ARG A 82 -13.66 -34.45 13.67
CA ARG A 82 -14.65 -33.71 12.88
C ARG A 82 -14.06 -32.48 12.21
N LEU A 83 -13.09 -31.80 12.87
CA LEU A 83 -12.51 -30.54 12.40
C LEU A 83 -11.30 -30.72 11.49
N PHE A 84 -10.69 -31.91 11.46
CA PHE A 84 -9.45 -32.16 10.71
C PHE A 84 -9.56 -31.84 9.21
N ALA A 85 -10.74 -32.07 8.61
CA ALA A 85 -10.99 -31.80 7.20
C ALA A 85 -11.36 -30.32 6.89
N TYR A 86 -11.55 -29.49 7.93
CA TYR A 86 -12.01 -28.11 7.81
C TYR A 86 -10.96 -27.10 8.24
N THR A 87 -9.72 -27.53 8.43
CA THR A 87 -8.61 -26.67 8.80
C THR A 87 -7.40 -26.96 7.92
N ASP A 88 -6.49 -26.00 7.81
CA ASP A 88 -5.26 -26.12 7.04
C ASP A 88 -4.20 -26.99 7.74
N ALA A 89 -3.02 -27.13 7.14
CA ALA A 89 -1.93 -27.92 7.68
C ALA A 89 -1.45 -27.43 9.08
N ALA A 90 -1.52 -26.12 9.36
CA ALA A 90 -1.15 -25.55 10.65
C ALA A 90 -2.19 -25.88 11.72
N GLY A 91 -3.48 -25.79 11.38
CA GLY A 91 -4.57 -26.21 12.25
C GLY A 91 -4.56 -27.72 12.52
N GLN A 92 -4.25 -28.56 11.51
CA GLN A 92 -4.07 -30.00 11.67
C GLN A 92 -2.92 -30.33 12.63
N ALA A 93 -1.79 -29.62 12.51
CA ALA A 93 -0.67 -29.73 13.45
C ALA A 93 -1.08 -29.33 14.88
N THR A 94 -1.86 -28.25 15.02
CA THR A 94 -2.41 -27.80 16.31
C THR A 94 -3.32 -28.85 16.93
N LEU A 95 -4.24 -29.44 16.16
CA LEU A 95 -5.08 -30.54 16.63
C LEU A 95 -4.26 -31.72 17.11
N TYR A 96 -3.19 -32.09 16.39
CA TYR A 96 -2.31 -33.17 16.78
C TYR A 96 -1.54 -32.86 18.08
N GLN A 97 -0.98 -31.66 18.18
CA GLN A 97 -0.25 -31.23 19.38
C GLN A 97 -1.17 -31.18 20.61
N LYS A 98 -2.39 -30.68 20.45
CA LYS A 98 -3.39 -30.52 21.51
C LYS A 98 -4.30 -31.72 21.68
N ARG A 99 -4.01 -32.88 21.07
CA ARG A 99 -4.86 -34.08 21.16
C ARG A 99 -5.13 -34.59 22.58
N ASN A 100 -4.23 -34.27 23.53
CA ASN A 100 -4.33 -34.62 24.95
C ASN A 100 -4.60 -33.36 25.81
N ALA A 101 -5.11 -32.28 25.24
CA ALA A 101 -5.40 -31.08 26.00
C ALA A 101 -6.43 -31.37 27.10
N ALA A 102 -6.21 -30.78 28.28
CA ALA A 102 -7.12 -30.89 29.42
C ALA A 102 -8.18 -29.76 29.44
N SER A 103 -8.07 -28.79 28.55
CA SER A 103 -8.93 -27.62 28.47
C SER A 103 -9.38 -27.35 27.04
N PRO A 104 -10.57 -26.75 26.82
CA PRO A 104 -10.99 -26.30 25.51
C PRO A 104 -10.00 -25.29 24.91
N PHE A 105 -9.95 -25.23 23.58
CA PHE A 105 -9.19 -24.24 22.82
C PHE A 105 -9.91 -23.87 21.53
N LEU A 106 -9.57 -22.74 20.94
CA LEU A 106 -10.07 -22.29 19.66
C LEU A 106 -9.18 -22.79 18.51
N LEU A 107 -9.83 -23.14 17.39
CA LEU A 107 -9.17 -23.55 16.15
C LEU A 107 -9.78 -22.78 14.99
N GLU A 108 -8.93 -22.25 14.12
CA GLU A 108 -9.40 -21.65 12.86
C GLU A 108 -9.85 -22.73 11.88
N VAL A 109 -11.03 -22.52 11.29
CA VAL A 109 -11.63 -23.40 10.29
C VAL A 109 -12.10 -22.59 9.07
N ASP A 110 -12.21 -23.28 7.92
CA ASP A 110 -12.48 -22.65 6.62
C ASP A 110 -13.93 -22.19 6.44
N ARG A 111 -14.84 -22.71 7.28
CA ARG A 111 -16.28 -22.40 7.21
C ARG A 111 -16.99 -22.58 8.54
N ASP A 112 -18.25 -22.18 8.59
CA ASP A 112 -19.14 -22.50 9.72
C ASP A 112 -19.32 -24.02 9.85
N VAL A 113 -18.90 -24.55 11.00
CA VAL A 113 -18.99 -25.98 11.34
C VAL A 113 -20.05 -26.27 12.41
N SER A 114 -20.94 -25.32 12.73
CA SER A 114 -22.01 -25.50 13.73
C SER A 114 -22.93 -26.65 13.39
N ALA A 115 -23.17 -26.94 12.11
CA ALA A 115 -23.92 -28.10 11.64
C ALA A 115 -23.32 -29.46 12.07
N LEU A 116 -22.03 -29.48 12.43
CA LEU A 116 -21.36 -30.69 12.96
C LEU A 116 -21.50 -30.83 14.49
N GLY A 117 -22.26 -29.93 15.13
CA GLY A 117 -22.40 -29.87 16.58
C GLY A 117 -21.16 -29.33 17.29
N VAL A 118 -20.38 -28.47 16.61
CA VAL A 118 -19.24 -27.77 17.17
C VAL A 118 -19.56 -26.29 17.19
N SER A 119 -19.50 -25.67 18.38
CA SER A 119 -19.73 -24.23 18.49
C SER A 119 -18.62 -23.46 17.75
N CYS A 120 -18.98 -22.49 16.92
CA CYS A 120 -18.01 -21.64 16.22
C CYS A 120 -18.51 -20.19 16.10
N TRP A 121 -17.56 -19.27 15.94
CA TRP A 121 -17.81 -17.83 15.86
C TRP A 121 -17.07 -17.24 14.68
N PRO A 122 -17.69 -16.28 13.96
CA PRO A 122 -17.01 -15.57 12.89
C PRO A 122 -15.96 -14.60 13.45
N ALA A 123 -14.83 -14.51 12.77
CA ALA A 123 -13.80 -13.50 13.00
C ALA A 123 -13.37 -12.91 11.66
N ALA A 124 -13.08 -11.63 11.62
CA ALA A 124 -12.59 -11.00 10.40
C ALA A 124 -11.21 -11.54 10.04
N ARG A 125 -11.00 -11.86 8.75
CA ARG A 125 -9.67 -12.13 8.18
C ARG A 125 -9.15 -10.84 7.60
N ARG A 126 -7.90 -10.46 7.93
CA ARG A 126 -7.33 -9.18 7.53
C ARG A 126 -7.21 -9.05 6.02
N SER A 127 -6.68 -10.07 5.36
CA SER A 127 -6.45 -10.09 3.92
C SER A 127 -7.53 -10.88 3.18
N SER A 128 -7.85 -10.47 1.97
CA SER A 128 -8.71 -11.21 1.04
C SER A 128 -7.86 -12.17 0.18
N ALA A 129 -8.51 -13.06 -0.58
CA ALA A 129 -7.83 -13.93 -1.53
C ALA A 129 -7.17 -13.15 -2.69
N ALA A 130 -7.63 -11.92 -2.96
CA ALA A 130 -7.04 -11.00 -3.92
C ALA A 130 -6.85 -9.64 -3.24
N PRO A 131 -5.82 -9.49 -2.40
CA PRO A 131 -5.59 -8.26 -1.66
C PRO A 131 -5.16 -7.14 -2.60
N LEU A 132 -5.62 -5.92 -2.33
CA LEU A 132 -5.34 -4.72 -3.12
C LEU A 132 -4.30 -3.85 -2.42
N ALA A 133 -3.52 -3.11 -3.20
CA ALA A 133 -2.55 -2.11 -2.71
C ALA A 133 -1.64 -2.65 -1.59
N VAL A 134 -1.17 -3.89 -1.72
CA VAL A 134 -0.51 -4.62 -0.62
C VAL A 134 0.73 -3.91 -0.08
N GLN A 135 1.53 -3.27 -0.94
CA GLN A 135 2.71 -2.51 -0.50
C GLN A 135 2.32 -1.24 0.26
N LEU A 136 1.26 -0.57 -0.19
CA LEU A 136 0.74 0.65 0.43
C LEU A 136 0.07 0.36 1.77
N LEU A 137 -0.85 -0.62 1.80
CA LEU A 137 -1.52 -1.01 3.04
C LEU A 137 -0.54 -1.64 4.02
N GLY A 138 0.37 -2.46 3.53
CA GLY A 138 1.34 -3.16 4.36
C GLY A 138 0.85 -4.50 4.88
N TYR A 139 1.46 -4.97 5.97
CA TYR A 139 1.18 -6.26 6.57
C TYR A 139 1.33 -6.22 8.09
N LEU A 140 0.81 -7.26 8.75
CA LEU A 140 0.92 -7.44 10.19
C LEU A 140 2.07 -8.40 10.50
N ASP A 141 2.67 -8.25 11.68
CA ASP A 141 3.60 -9.23 12.24
C ASP A 141 2.87 -10.46 12.84
N GLY A 142 3.64 -11.39 13.41
CA GLY A 142 3.08 -12.60 14.03
C GLY A 142 2.24 -12.35 15.29
N GLU A 143 2.32 -11.16 15.88
CA GLU A 143 1.54 -10.73 17.06
C GLU A 143 0.29 -9.92 16.67
N GLY A 144 0.15 -9.59 15.38
CA GLY A 144 -1.00 -8.85 14.84
C GLY A 144 -0.83 -7.34 14.85
N HIS A 145 0.39 -6.84 15.08
CA HIS A 145 0.73 -5.42 14.97
C HIS A 145 1.14 -5.04 13.56
N GLY A 146 0.89 -3.81 13.18
CA GLY A 146 1.29 -3.27 11.88
C GLY A 146 2.81 -3.20 11.73
N ALA A 147 3.37 -3.96 10.78
CA ALA A 147 4.81 -4.04 10.55
C ALA A 147 5.31 -3.15 9.41
N ALA A 148 4.45 -2.80 8.47
CA ALA A 148 4.81 -1.96 7.31
C ALA A 148 3.61 -1.16 6.80
N GLY A 149 3.88 -0.17 5.93
CA GLY A 149 2.86 0.60 5.22
C GLY A 149 1.91 1.36 6.14
N LEU A 150 0.65 1.47 5.72
CA LEU A 150 -0.39 2.11 6.51
C LEU A 150 -0.79 1.30 7.74
N GLU A 151 -0.61 -0.03 7.71
CA GLU A 151 -0.81 -0.89 8.90
C GLU A 151 0.10 -0.45 10.05
N ALA A 152 1.38 -0.17 9.76
CA ALA A 152 2.32 0.33 10.76
C ALA A 152 2.04 1.81 11.14
N ALA A 153 1.70 2.65 10.15
CA ALA A 153 1.46 4.08 10.38
C ALA A 153 0.22 4.33 11.27
N PHE A 154 -0.76 3.44 11.27
CA PHE A 154 -2.01 3.56 12.01
C PHE A 154 -2.21 2.44 13.04
N ASP A 155 -1.15 1.72 13.44
CA ASP A 155 -1.27 0.52 14.27
C ASP A 155 -2.05 0.76 15.57
N GLU A 156 -1.71 1.79 16.33
CA GLU A 156 -2.39 2.14 17.59
C GLU A 156 -3.88 2.45 17.37
N LEU A 157 -4.20 3.19 16.29
CA LEU A 157 -5.57 3.59 15.97
C LEU A 157 -6.42 2.39 15.56
N LEU A 158 -5.86 1.55 14.67
CA LEU A 158 -6.53 0.36 14.15
C LEU A 158 -6.69 -0.73 15.22
N THR A 159 -5.75 -0.85 16.15
CA THR A 159 -5.77 -1.86 17.21
C THR A 159 -6.68 -1.43 18.38
N GLY A 160 -6.75 -0.13 18.67
CA GLY A 160 -7.46 0.38 19.82
C GLY A 160 -6.92 -0.23 21.13
N SER A 161 -7.80 -0.81 21.96
CA SER A 161 -7.38 -1.50 23.20
C SER A 161 -6.76 -2.87 22.96
N GLY A 162 -6.79 -3.39 21.72
CA GLY A 162 -6.35 -4.75 21.38
C GLY A 162 -7.22 -5.86 21.97
N ALA A 163 -8.36 -5.51 22.56
CA ALA A 163 -9.25 -6.49 23.19
C ALA A 163 -10.05 -7.27 22.14
N GLY A 164 -9.95 -8.58 22.17
CA GLY A 164 -10.85 -9.50 21.45
C GLY A 164 -12.04 -9.91 22.31
N ASP A 165 -13.11 -10.33 21.65
CA ASP A 165 -14.26 -10.91 22.34
C ASP A 165 -13.81 -12.07 23.22
N THR A 166 -14.38 -12.15 24.42
CA THR A 166 -14.01 -13.17 25.42
C THR A 166 -15.07 -14.27 25.46
N LEU A 167 -14.62 -15.52 25.35
CA LEU A 167 -15.47 -16.69 25.46
C LEU A 167 -15.22 -17.36 26.80
N LEU A 168 -16.24 -17.38 27.66
CA LEU A 168 -16.22 -18.03 28.96
C LEU A 168 -16.77 -19.45 28.85
N CYS A 169 -15.92 -20.44 29.05
CA CYS A 169 -16.26 -21.86 29.01
C CYS A 169 -16.27 -22.44 30.42
N THR A 170 -17.43 -22.83 30.94
CA THR A 170 -17.53 -23.54 32.21
C THR A 170 -17.28 -25.02 31.98
N VAL A 171 -16.21 -25.57 32.60
CA VAL A 171 -15.77 -26.94 32.38
C VAL A 171 -15.73 -27.77 33.66
N ASN A 172 -15.79 -29.10 33.50
CA ASN A 172 -15.53 -30.04 34.59
C ASN A 172 -14.00 -30.37 34.69
N ALA A 173 -13.65 -31.23 35.64
CA ALA A 173 -12.23 -31.65 35.86
C ALA A 173 -11.63 -32.38 34.64
N GLN A 174 -12.43 -32.87 33.70
CA GLN A 174 -11.99 -33.50 32.46
C GLN A 174 -11.97 -32.52 31.27
N GLY A 175 -12.19 -31.22 31.50
CA GLY A 175 -12.21 -30.19 30.45
C GLY A 175 -13.49 -30.19 29.58
N LYS A 176 -14.51 -31.01 29.91
CA LYS A 176 -15.76 -31.02 29.17
C LYS A 176 -16.66 -29.86 29.59
N LEU A 177 -17.39 -29.27 28.65
CA LEU A 177 -18.32 -28.20 28.92
C LEU A 177 -19.44 -28.65 29.87
N ARG A 178 -19.79 -27.81 30.84
CA ARG A 178 -20.93 -27.97 31.76
C ARG A 178 -22.14 -27.12 31.35
N ALA A 179 -21.90 -26.08 30.58
CA ALA A 179 -22.90 -25.17 30.04
C ALA A 179 -22.45 -24.65 28.68
N GLU A 180 -23.36 -24.07 27.92
CA GLU A 180 -23.02 -23.37 26.67
C GLU A 180 -22.01 -22.26 26.97
N PRO A 181 -20.98 -22.07 26.11
CA PRO A 181 -20.02 -20.98 26.24
C PRO A 181 -20.72 -19.61 26.15
N VAL A 182 -20.31 -18.69 27.00
CA VAL A 182 -20.86 -17.33 27.03
C VAL A 182 -19.86 -16.40 26.32
N LEU A 183 -20.32 -15.81 25.20
CA LEU A 183 -19.55 -14.79 24.50
C LEU A 183 -19.78 -13.42 25.15
N THR A 184 -18.73 -12.78 25.57
CA THR A 184 -18.73 -11.40 26.06
C THR A 184 -18.03 -10.51 25.04
N PRO A 185 -18.75 -9.64 24.33
CA PRO A 185 -18.16 -8.72 23.37
C PRO A 185 -17.18 -7.76 24.08
N ALA A 186 -16.04 -7.51 23.45
CA ALA A 186 -15.10 -6.49 23.87
C ALA A 186 -15.37 -5.19 23.10
N ASP A 187 -15.32 -4.08 23.80
CA ASP A 187 -15.18 -2.76 23.16
C ASP A 187 -13.68 -2.52 22.88
N SER A 188 -13.30 -2.76 21.66
CA SER A 188 -11.90 -2.57 21.24
C SER A 188 -11.54 -1.09 21.10
N GLY A 189 -12.52 -0.20 20.89
CA GLY A 189 -12.27 1.18 20.52
C GLY A 189 -11.47 1.32 19.21
N ALA A 190 -11.41 0.25 18.41
CA ALA A 190 -10.73 0.25 17.12
C ALA A 190 -11.40 1.22 16.15
N VAL A 191 -10.60 1.96 15.39
CA VAL A 191 -11.05 3.01 14.48
C VAL A 191 -10.63 2.63 13.07
N GLY A 192 -11.56 2.75 12.11
CA GLY A 192 -11.27 2.56 10.70
C GLY A 192 -10.63 3.79 10.06
N VAL A 193 -9.93 3.59 8.96
CA VAL A 193 -9.29 4.66 8.18
C VAL A 193 -9.82 4.65 6.75
N GLN A 194 -10.43 5.77 6.34
CA GLN A 194 -10.88 5.98 4.97
C GLN A 194 -9.79 6.63 4.15
N LEU A 195 -9.43 5.97 3.06
CA LEU A 195 -8.42 6.41 2.10
C LEU A 195 -9.07 7.14 0.92
N THR A 196 -8.25 7.87 0.16
CA THR A 196 -8.68 8.45 -1.11
C THR A 196 -8.73 7.44 -2.25
N LEU A 197 -8.22 6.23 -2.06
CA LEU A 197 -8.26 5.17 -3.06
C LEU A 197 -9.69 4.90 -3.53
N SER A 198 -9.84 4.55 -4.80
CA SER A 198 -11.05 3.92 -5.35
C SER A 198 -10.77 2.44 -5.52
N ARG A 199 -11.56 1.60 -4.87
CA ARG A 199 -11.43 0.14 -4.99
C ARG A 199 -11.51 -0.31 -6.45
N GLU A 200 -12.43 0.25 -7.22
CA GLU A 200 -12.65 -0.09 -8.62
C GLU A 200 -11.45 0.32 -9.50
N ILE A 201 -10.92 1.55 -9.31
CA ILE A 201 -9.75 2.05 -10.04
C ILE A 201 -8.50 1.25 -9.64
N GLN A 202 -8.35 0.94 -8.35
CA GLN A 202 -7.25 0.11 -7.86
C GLN A 202 -7.30 -1.30 -8.49
N GLN A 203 -8.46 -1.95 -8.51
CA GLN A 203 -8.64 -3.26 -9.14
C GLN A 203 -8.30 -3.23 -10.64
N THR A 204 -8.73 -2.19 -11.35
CA THR A 204 -8.40 -2.00 -12.76
C THR A 204 -6.90 -1.86 -12.98
N ALA A 205 -6.23 -1.01 -12.20
CA ALA A 205 -4.79 -0.81 -12.30
C ALA A 205 -4.00 -2.07 -11.91
N GLU A 206 -4.44 -2.81 -10.89
CA GLU A 206 -3.87 -4.10 -10.48
C GLU A 206 -3.97 -5.15 -11.60
N ALA A 207 -5.14 -5.27 -12.22
CA ALA A 207 -5.36 -6.20 -13.32
C ALA A 207 -4.42 -5.92 -14.50
N VAL A 208 -4.33 -4.65 -14.91
CA VAL A 208 -3.39 -4.23 -15.97
C VAL A 208 -1.95 -4.50 -15.57
N ALA A 209 -1.55 -4.18 -14.34
CA ALA A 209 -0.19 -4.41 -13.86
C ALA A 209 0.16 -5.91 -13.84
N ASN A 210 -0.77 -6.78 -13.42
CA ASN A 210 -0.58 -8.23 -13.41
C ASN A 210 -0.31 -8.82 -14.82
N GLU A 211 -0.96 -8.24 -15.83
CA GLU A 211 -0.81 -8.72 -17.20
C GLU A 211 0.43 -8.16 -17.91
N THR A 212 0.91 -6.99 -17.50
CA THR A 212 1.85 -6.20 -18.33
C THR A 212 3.18 -5.85 -17.67
N MET A 213 3.29 -5.96 -16.33
CA MET A 213 4.45 -5.48 -15.60
C MET A 213 5.13 -6.60 -14.80
N GLN A 214 6.46 -6.66 -14.88
CA GLN A 214 7.28 -7.49 -14.00
C GLN A 214 7.67 -6.72 -12.73
N SER A 215 8.17 -5.49 -12.90
CA SER A 215 8.58 -4.61 -11.82
C SER A 215 8.23 -3.17 -12.16
N GLY A 216 7.81 -2.41 -11.16
CA GLY A 216 7.43 -1.01 -11.35
C GLY A 216 6.21 -0.58 -10.54
N CYS A 217 5.62 0.56 -10.92
CA CYS A 217 4.41 1.04 -10.29
C CYS A 217 3.45 1.74 -11.27
N ILE A 218 2.17 1.78 -10.89
CA ILE A 218 1.13 2.56 -11.53
C ILE A 218 0.49 3.46 -10.46
N LEU A 219 0.43 4.76 -10.75
CA LEU A 219 -0.27 5.75 -9.94
C LEU A 219 -1.41 6.36 -10.74
N VAL A 220 -2.57 6.52 -10.13
CA VAL A 220 -3.71 7.26 -10.67
C VAL A 220 -4.12 8.32 -9.66
N LEU A 221 -4.08 9.59 -10.08
CA LEU A 221 -4.53 10.74 -9.30
C LEU A 221 -5.78 11.34 -9.94
N ASP A 222 -6.71 11.77 -9.10
CA ASP A 222 -7.80 12.67 -9.51
C ASP A 222 -7.21 14.06 -9.77
N THR A 223 -7.34 14.54 -11.00
CA THR A 223 -6.70 15.80 -11.43
C THR A 223 -7.22 17.00 -10.65
N ALA A 224 -8.51 17.03 -10.30
CA ALA A 224 -9.13 18.20 -9.67
C ALA A 224 -8.62 18.48 -8.25
N ASN A 225 -8.27 17.43 -7.50
CA ASN A 225 -7.96 17.51 -6.07
C ASN A 225 -6.65 16.84 -5.65
N ALA A 226 -5.93 16.20 -6.59
CA ALA A 226 -4.71 15.41 -6.38
C ALA A 226 -4.88 14.23 -5.41
N LYS A 227 -6.10 13.70 -5.24
CA LYS A 227 -6.35 12.50 -4.46
C LYS A 227 -5.82 11.26 -5.19
N VAL A 228 -5.06 10.43 -4.48
CA VAL A 228 -4.57 9.16 -5.03
C VAL A 228 -5.74 8.19 -5.13
N ARG A 229 -6.11 7.81 -6.35
CA ARG A 229 -7.21 6.88 -6.63
C ARG A 229 -6.74 5.44 -6.77
N ALA A 230 -5.48 5.24 -7.22
CA ALA A 230 -4.81 3.95 -7.21
C ALA A 230 -3.31 4.11 -6.99
N CYS A 231 -2.73 3.15 -6.28
CA CYS A 231 -1.30 3.01 -6.04
C CYS A 231 -0.96 1.52 -6.11
N VAL A 232 -0.27 1.13 -7.16
CA VAL A 232 0.05 -0.27 -7.46
C VAL A 232 1.56 -0.41 -7.58
N SER A 233 2.16 -1.34 -6.87
CA SER A 233 3.55 -1.75 -7.04
C SER A 233 3.66 -3.20 -7.49
N ARG A 234 4.69 -3.55 -8.29
CA ARG A 234 5.01 -4.90 -8.75
C ARG A 234 6.49 -5.20 -8.57
N PRO A 235 6.85 -6.47 -8.27
CA PRO A 235 5.94 -7.59 -8.03
C PRO A 235 5.10 -7.41 -6.77
N GLY A 236 3.95 -8.11 -6.69
CA GLY A 236 3.12 -8.20 -5.51
C GLY A 236 3.65 -9.25 -4.53
N TYR A 237 3.05 -9.31 -3.34
CA TYR A 237 3.34 -10.34 -2.34
C TYR A 237 2.05 -10.76 -1.62
N ASP A 238 2.12 -11.89 -0.93
CA ASP A 238 1.04 -12.35 -0.06
C ASP A 238 1.25 -11.78 1.36
N PRO A 239 0.38 -10.88 1.84
CA PRO A 239 0.51 -10.27 3.16
C PRO A 239 0.31 -11.26 4.33
N GLU A 240 -0.20 -12.48 4.06
CA GLU A 240 -0.30 -13.54 5.07
C GLU A 240 0.91 -14.48 5.06
N ASN A 241 1.79 -14.41 4.04
CA ASN A 241 3.00 -15.23 3.93
C ASN A 241 4.23 -14.38 3.61
N ILE A 242 4.55 -13.45 4.49
CA ILE A 242 5.68 -12.52 4.34
C ILE A 242 7.03 -13.23 4.25
N SER A 243 7.18 -14.37 4.93
CA SER A 243 8.45 -15.11 4.95
C SER A 243 8.95 -15.50 3.56
N ALA A 244 8.06 -15.78 2.62
CA ALA A 244 8.39 -16.08 1.24
C ALA A 244 8.97 -14.88 0.47
N SER A 245 8.67 -13.66 0.92
CA SER A 245 9.01 -12.40 0.25
C SER A 245 10.18 -11.65 0.86
N LEU A 246 10.56 -11.96 2.12
CA LEU A 246 11.59 -11.22 2.86
C LEU A 246 12.97 -11.15 2.17
N ASN A 247 13.37 -12.21 1.50
CA ASN A 247 14.67 -12.32 0.84
C ASN A 247 14.53 -12.46 -0.70
N ALA A 248 13.38 -12.15 -1.25
CA ALA A 248 13.17 -12.22 -2.69
C ALA A 248 14.00 -11.13 -3.40
N PRO A 249 14.77 -11.48 -4.45
CA PRO A 249 15.72 -10.58 -5.10
C PRO A 249 15.05 -9.40 -5.82
N ASP A 250 13.78 -9.54 -6.17
CA ASP A 250 12.94 -8.55 -6.86
C ASP A 250 12.21 -7.60 -5.90
N SER A 251 12.51 -7.69 -4.58
CA SER A 251 12.03 -6.77 -3.55
C SER A 251 10.50 -6.52 -3.60
N PRO A 252 9.65 -7.56 -3.45
CA PRO A 252 8.20 -7.43 -3.59
C PRO A 252 7.54 -6.61 -2.48
N LEU A 253 8.21 -6.43 -1.33
CA LEU A 253 7.72 -5.64 -0.20
C LEU A 253 7.89 -4.12 -0.41
N LEU A 254 8.62 -3.71 -1.46
CA LEU A 254 8.94 -2.31 -1.69
C LEU A 254 7.75 -1.55 -2.29
N GLU A 255 7.30 -0.46 -1.62
CA GLU A 255 6.36 0.49 -2.24
C GLU A 255 7.13 1.40 -3.22
N ARG A 256 7.10 1.01 -4.49
CA ARG A 256 7.87 1.65 -5.56
C ARG A 256 7.42 3.06 -5.88
N ALA A 257 6.16 3.37 -5.67
CA ALA A 257 5.63 4.71 -5.89
C ALA A 257 6.30 5.78 -5.00
N PHE A 258 6.90 5.37 -3.88
CA PHE A 258 7.51 6.26 -2.89
C PHE A 258 9.05 6.27 -2.93
N GLN A 259 9.66 5.36 -3.69
CA GLN A 259 11.11 5.31 -3.87
C GLN A 259 11.57 6.25 -4.98
N CYS A 260 12.88 6.54 -5.03
CA CYS A 260 13.45 7.45 -6.01
C CYS A 260 14.14 6.72 -7.15
N TYR A 261 13.90 7.20 -8.36
CA TYR A 261 14.41 6.64 -9.60
C TYR A 261 14.96 7.73 -10.50
N ALA A 262 15.89 7.37 -11.39
CA ALA A 262 16.32 8.22 -12.48
C ALA A 262 15.11 8.53 -13.39
N VAL A 263 14.89 9.82 -13.68
CA VAL A 263 13.63 10.35 -14.23
C VAL A 263 13.62 10.31 -15.77
N GLY A 264 14.73 10.66 -16.38
CA GLY A 264 14.85 10.74 -17.83
C GLY A 264 13.94 11.81 -18.45
N SER A 265 13.51 11.54 -19.67
CA SER A 265 12.79 12.53 -20.50
C SER A 265 11.41 12.95 -19.97
N VAL A 266 10.85 12.32 -18.91
CA VAL A 266 9.63 12.85 -18.26
C VAL A 266 9.91 14.14 -17.48
N PHE A 267 11.17 14.53 -17.31
CA PHE A 267 11.57 15.82 -16.76
C PHE A 267 11.50 16.99 -17.77
N LYS A 268 11.54 16.73 -19.08
CA LYS A 268 11.52 17.78 -20.11
C LYS A 268 10.35 18.76 -20.02
N PRO A 269 9.14 18.40 -19.61
CA PRO A 269 8.07 19.34 -19.32
C PRO A 269 8.43 20.41 -18.28
N VAL A 270 9.34 20.12 -17.33
CA VAL A 270 9.83 21.10 -16.35
C VAL A 270 10.67 22.19 -17.03
N VAL A 271 11.57 21.79 -17.93
CA VAL A 271 12.38 22.76 -18.71
C VAL A 271 11.50 23.55 -19.67
N ALA A 272 10.50 22.90 -20.30
CA ALA A 272 9.51 23.57 -21.14
C ALA A 272 8.68 24.57 -20.33
N ALA A 273 8.29 24.23 -19.10
CA ALA A 273 7.58 25.16 -18.21
C ALA A 273 8.43 26.40 -17.89
N ALA A 274 9.71 26.19 -17.54
CA ALA A 274 10.64 27.29 -17.29
C ALA A 274 10.78 28.23 -18.51
N ALA A 275 10.88 27.66 -19.71
CA ALA A 275 10.98 28.44 -20.95
C ALA A 275 9.69 29.24 -21.22
N LEU A 276 8.52 28.62 -21.07
CA LEU A 276 7.24 29.29 -21.29
C LEU A 276 6.98 30.42 -20.28
N GLU A 277 7.35 30.25 -19.01
CA GLU A 277 7.23 31.29 -17.98
C GLU A 277 8.25 32.42 -18.21
N ALA A 278 9.43 32.13 -18.78
CA ALA A 278 10.44 33.12 -19.16
C ALA A 278 10.11 33.84 -20.50
N GLY A 279 9.09 33.38 -21.26
CA GLY A 279 8.75 33.95 -22.58
C GLY A 279 9.61 33.42 -23.74
N GLU A 280 10.41 32.38 -23.52
CA GLU A 280 11.33 31.77 -24.49
C GLU A 280 10.68 30.69 -25.37
N SER A 281 9.37 30.86 -25.68
CA SER A 281 8.62 29.90 -26.50
C SER A 281 9.06 29.83 -27.97
N GLY A 282 9.76 30.84 -28.45
CA GLY A 282 10.25 30.94 -29.84
C GLY A 282 11.63 30.32 -30.10
N PHE A 283 12.22 29.62 -29.09
CA PHE A 283 13.53 29.00 -29.28
C PHE A 283 13.46 27.86 -30.30
N VAL A 284 14.41 27.86 -31.26
CA VAL A 284 14.53 26.87 -32.34
C VAL A 284 15.95 26.29 -32.34
N TYR A 285 16.06 25.00 -32.64
CA TYR A 285 17.37 24.31 -32.70
C TYR A 285 17.40 23.32 -33.85
N THR A 286 18.50 23.35 -34.62
CA THR A 286 18.78 22.33 -35.65
C THR A 286 19.53 21.17 -35.01
N CYS A 287 18.86 20.05 -34.81
CA CYS A 287 19.39 18.86 -34.15
C CYS A 287 20.02 17.87 -35.14
N PRO A 288 21.33 17.68 -35.08
CA PRO A 288 22.05 16.70 -35.93
C PRO A 288 22.02 15.27 -35.34
N GLY A 289 21.19 15.00 -34.31
CA GLY A 289 21.16 13.75 -33.54
C GLY A 289 22.05 13.74 -32.31
N TRP A 290 22.80 14.82 -32.08
CA TRP A 290 23.67 15.00 -30.92
C TRP A 290 23.87 16.48 -30.60
N CYS A 291 24.42 16.75 -29.42
CA CYS A 291 24.80 18.09 -28.97
C CYS A 291 26.15 18.01 -28.24
N ALA A 292 27.09 18.86 -28.60
CA ALA A 292 28.37 18.95 -27.91
C ALA A 292 28.33 20.05 -26.84
N VAL A 293 28.78 19.75 -25.63
CA VAL A 293 28.97 20.71 -24.54
C VAL A 293 30.34 20.48 -23.94
N ASP A 294 31.21 21.46 -24.02
CA ASP A 294 32.59 21.42 -23.52
C ASP A 294 33.36 20.13 -23.88
N GLY A 295 33.30 19.77 -25.17
CA GLY A 295 33.95 18.57 -25.71
C GLY A 295 33.27 17.23 -25.44
N ARG A 296 32.20 17.22 -24.64
CA ARG A 296 31.38 16.01 -24.43
C ARG A 296 30.23 15.97 -25.42
N ILE A 297 29.93 14.77 -25.94
CA ILE A 297 28.84 14.55 -26.90
C ILE A 297 27.65 13.90 -26.20
N PHE A 298 26.52 14.59 -26.22
CA PHE A 298 25.24 14.10 -25.76
C PHE A 298 24.38 13.71 -26.97
N ARG A 299 23.93 12.45 -27.03
CA ARG A 299 23.17 11.93 -28.17
C ARG A 299 21.68 11.92 -27.89
N CYS A 300 20.89 12.15 -28.92
CA CYS A 300 19.47 11.79 -28.92
C CYS A 300 19.33 10.25 -28.98
N ALA A 301 18.13 9.73 -28.68
CA ALA A 301 17.86 8.30 -28.76
C ALA A 301 18.23 7.77 -30.15
N GLY A 302 19.02 6.71 -30.21
CA GLY A 302 19.52 6.15 -31.47
C GLY A 302 20.44 7.05 -32.28
N GLY A 303 20.81 8.24 -31.80
CA GLY A 303 21.63 9.20 -32.54
C GLY A 303 20.96 9.79 -33.79
N ILE A 304 19.62 9.71 -33.85
CA ILE A 304 18.82 10.09 -35.03
C ILE A 304 18.75 11.64 -35.13
N PRO A 305 19.10 12.25 -36.28
CA PRO A 305 18.90 13.69 -36.50
C PRO A 305 17.41 14.05 -36.51
N HIS A 306 17.05 15.11 -35.77
CA HIS A 306 15.68 15.59 -35.75
C HIS A 306 15.44 16.78 -36.71
N GLY A 307 16.52 17.35 -37.29
CA GLY A 307 16.45 18.55 -38.11
C GLY A 307 16.10 19.80 -37.27
N GLU A 308 15.48 20.78 -37.90
CA GLU A 308 15.00 21.95 -37.21
C GLU A 308 13.79 21.58 -36.36
N VAL A 309 13.83 21.92 -35.08
CA VAL A 309 12.79 21.67 -34.08
C VAL A 309 12.55 22.91 -33.24
N ASP A 310 11.31 23.22 -33.02
CA ASP A 310 10.80 24.11 -32.01
C ASP A 310 10.46 23.35 -30.72
N LEU A 311 9.82 24.00 -29.75
CA LEU A 311 9.44 23.36 -28.47
C LEU A 311 8.47 22.18 -28.67
N ALA A 312 7.53 22.28 -29.64
CA ALA A 312 6.57 21.21 -29.93
C ALA A 312 7.27 19.99 -30.51
N GLY A 313 8.00 20.16 -31.60
CA GLY A 313 8.73 19.07 -32.25
C GLY A 313 9.80 18.47 -31.33
N ALA A 314 10.41 19.27 -30.45
CA ALA A 314 11.39 18.79 -29.47
C ALA A 314 10.77 17.90 -28.37
N LEU A 315 9.54 18.20 -27.90
CA LEU A 315 8.80 17.35 -26.98
C LEU A 315 8.31 16.07 -27.66
N GLU A 316 7.72 16.19 -28.88
CA GLU A 316 7.23 15.06 -29.68
C GLU A 316 8.33 14.03 -29.97
N LYS A 317 9.48 14.51 -30.45
CA LYS A 317 10.66 13.69 -30.79
C LYS A 317 11.56 13.39 -29.59
N SER A 318 11.24 13.94 -28.41
CA SER A 318 12.06 13.84 -27.19
C SER A 318 13.53 14.26 -27.41
N CYS A 319 13.79 15.38 -28.10
CA CYS A 319 15.09 15.85 -28.53
C CYS A 319 15.99 16.29 -27.36
N ASN A 320 17.05 15.54 -27.04
CA ASN A 320 17.98 15.91 -25.97
C ASN A 320 18.76 17.19 -26.29
N GLY A 321 19.24 17.31 -27.54
CA GLY A 321 20.02 18.48 -27.95
C GLY A 321 19.26 19.80 -27.82
N TYR A 322 17.97 19.81 -28.19
CA TYR A 322 17.10 20.98 -28.00
C TYR A 322 17.02 21.39 -26.51
N PHE A 323 16.69 20.43 -25.62
CA PHE A 323 16.53 20.74 -24.19
C PHE A 323 17.83 21.13 -23.51
N ILE A 324 18.97 20.59 -23.93
CA ILE A 324 20.29 21.06 -23.48
C ILE A 324 20.50 22.52 -23.85
N ARG A 325 20.28 22.90 -25.14
CA ARG A 325 20.48 24.26 -25.60
C ARG A 325 19.49 25.27 -25.03
N LEU A 326 18.21 24.88 -24.93
CA LEU A 326 17.19 25.67 -24.26
C LEU A 326 17.56 25.91 -22.80
N GLY A 327 17.95 24.84 -22.07
CA GLY A 327 18.41 24.97 -20.69
C GLY A 327 19.60 25.89 -20.54
N GLN A 328 20.60 25.80 -21.44
CA GLN A 328 21.72 26.73 -21.47
C GLN A 328 21.29 28.19 -21.67
N ALA A 329 20.30 28.44 -22.51
CA ALA A 329 19.76 29.77 -22.72
C ALA A 329 19.01 30.30 -21.47
N LEU A 330 18.28 29.43 -20.74
CA LEU A 330 17.58 29.79 -19.53
C LEU A 330 18.47 29.98 -18.31
N GLY A 331 19.57 29.25 -18.25
CA GLY A 331 20.45 29.18 -17.07
C GLY A 331 19.99 28.17 -16.01
N ALA A 332 20.94 27.65 -15.24
CA ALA A 332 20.74 26.58 -14.28
C ALA A 332 19.76 26.96 -13.16
N ASP A 333 19.82 28.18 -12.66
CA ASP A 333 18.96 28.67 -11.59
C ASP A 333 17.48 28.66 -11.97
N ALA A 334 17.15 29.06 -13.20
CA ALA A 334 15.78 29.10 -13.67
C ALA A 334 15.16 27.69 -13.78
N VAL A 335 15.90 26.75 -14.36
CA VAL A 335 15.44 25.37 -14.51
C VAL A 335 15.33 24.68 -13.16
N ARG A 336 16.32 24.86 -12.28
CA ARG A 336 16.33 24.30 -10.93
C ARG A 336 15.18 24.84 -10.08
N ALA A 337 14.95 26.15 -10.11
CA ALA A 337 13.85 26.79 -9.38
C ALA A 337 12.47 26.29 -9.86
N MET A 338 12.31 26.09 -11.18
CA MET A 338 11.06 25.50 -11.71
C MET A 338 10.88 24.06 -11.24
N ALA A 339 11.94 23.25 -11.22
CA ALA A 339 11.90 21.89 -10.69
C ALA A 339 11.49 21.86 -9.21
N GLU A 340 12.10 22.71 -8.38
CA GLU A 340 11.79 22.84 -6.97
C GLU A 340 10.32 23.31 -6.74
N GLN A 341 9.86 24.27 -7.53
CA GLN A 341 8.48 24.72 -7.48
C GLN A 341 7.47 23.62 -7.88
N LEU A 342 7.84 22.72 -8.76
CA LEU A 342 7.02 21.58 -9.17
C LEU A 342 7.16 20.37 -8.22
N GLY A 343 7.93 20.50 -7.12
CA GLY A 343 8.00 19.52 -6.03
C GLY A 343 9.16 18.54 -6.09
N PHE A 344 10.13 18.71 -7.03
CA PHE A 344 11.33 17.88 -7.04
C PHE A 344 12.26 18.22 -5.87
N GLY A 345 12.94 17.22 -5.34
CA GLY A 345 13.82 17.34 -4.18
C GLY A 345 13.12 17.48 -2.82
N GLN A 346 11.78 17.27 -2.76
CA GLN A 346 10.99 17.40 -1.55
C GLN A 346 10.20 16.13 -1.29
N ALA A 347 10.30 15.57 -0.08
CA ALA A 347 9.45 14.46 0.32
C ALA A 347 7.97 14.89 0.36
N ILE A 348 7.09 14.04 -0.16
CA ILE A 348 5.63 14.24 -0.07
C ILE A 348 5.15 13.54 1.21
N PRO A 349 4.63 14.27 2.20
CA PRO A 349 4.06 13.68 3.39
C PRO A 349 2.70 13.06 3.06
N LEU A 350 2.49 11.81 3.46
CA LEU A 350 1.26 11.05 3.26
C LEU A 350 0.51 10.84 4.58
N THR A 351 1.27 10.60 5.64
CA THR A 351 0.83 10.60 7.05
C THR A 351 1.93 11.25 7.90
N ASP A 352 1.77 11.34 9.20
CA ASP A 352 2.83 11.79 10.11
C ASP A 352 4.04 10.85 10.10
N ALA A 353 3.83 9.57 9.82
CA ALA A 353 4.86 8.53 9.81
C ALA A 353 5.28 8.08 8.41
N LEU A 354 4.47 8.30 7.38
CA LEU A 354 4.71 7.82 6.01
C LEU A 354 4.89 8.98 5.04
N HIS A 355 6.00 8.96 4.31
CA HIS A 355 6.34 9.97 3.30
C HIS A 355 7.12 9.31 2.15
N THR A 356 7.12 9.95 0.99
CA THR A 356 8.01 9.52 -0.10
C THR A 356 9.46 9.85 0.23
N ALA A 357 10.40 9.18 -0.46
CA ALA A 357 11.76 9.68 -0.53
C ALA A 357 11.77 11.09 -1.17
N ALA A 358 12.66 11.96 -0.70
CA ALA A 358 12.75 13.34 -1.19
C ALA A 358 13.26 13.44 -2.64
N GLY A 359 13.97 12.42 -3.11
CA GLY A 359 14.71 12.47 -4.37
C GLY A 359 16.00 13.25 -4.26
N VAL A 360 16.62 13.46 -5.39
CA VAL A 360 17.82 14.29 -5.52
C VAL A 360 17.54 15.37 -6.56
N LEU A 361 17.48 16.61 -6.13
CA LEU A 361 17.51 17.77 -7.01
C LEU A 361 18.96 18.32 -6.95
N PRO A 362 19.75 18.24 -8.03
CA PRO A 362 21.16 18.64 -8.01
C PRO A 362 21.36 20.05 -7.45
N GLU A 363 22.36 20.22 -6.61
CA GLU A 363 22.69 21.51 -6.03
C GLU A 363 23.29 22.47 -7.09
N ARG A 364 23.26 23.78 -6.80
CA ARG A 364 23.74 24.81 -7.71
C ARG A 364 25.22 24.63 -8.08
N GLU A 365 26.03 24.23 -7.12
CA GLU A 365 27.45 23.96 -7.26
C GLU A 365 27.71 22.79 -8.23
N ALA A 366 26.92 21.73 -8.17
CA ALA A 366 26.98 20.61 -9.10
C ALA A 366 26.58 21.03 -10.51
N LEU A 367 25.56 21.90 -10.64
CA LEU A 367 25.09 22.42 -11.92
C LEU A 367 26.01 23.50 -12.53
N ALA A 368 27.00 24.00 -11.82
CA ALA A 368 28.04 24.82 -12.38
C ALA A 368 28.92 24.06 -13.39
N SER A 369 28.95 22.71 -13.30
CA SER A 369 29.54 21.86 -14.33
C SER A 369 28.64 21.82 -15.55
N SER A 370 29.11 22.25 -16.70
CA SER A 370 28.37 22.28 -17.97
C SER A 370 27.85 20.88 -18.37
N GLY A 371 28.64 19.83 -18.11
CA GLY A 371 28.23 18.45 -18.38
C GLY A 371 27.14 17.93 -17.43
N ALA A 372 27.20 18.29 -16.14
CA ALA A 372 26.16 17.97 -15.18
C ALA A 372 24.87 18.71 -15.51
N TYR A 373 24.96 20.01 -15.84
CA TYR A 373 23.82 20.80 -16.24
C TYR A 373 23.19 20.31 -17.55
N ALA A 374 24.00 19.93 -18.54
CA ALA A 374 23.49 19.34 -19.77
C ALA A 374 22.66 18.06 -19.49
N ASN A 375 23.15 17.17 -18.62
CA ASN A 375 22.39 15.98 -18.18
C ASN A 375 21.07 16.37 -17.47
N PHE A 376 21.12 17.33 -16.56
CA PHE A 376 19.95 17.81 -15.84
C PHE A 376 18.84 18.33 -16.78
N CYS A 377 19.20 19.06 -17.86
CA CYS A 377 18.25 19.61 -18.82
C CYS A 377 17.37 18.57 -19.52
N PHE A 378 17.76 17.29 -19.57
CA PHE A 378 16.94 16.24 -20.14
C PHE A 378 16.63 15.08 -19.16
N GLY A 379 16.83 15.34 -17.84
CA GLY A 379 16.41 14.45 -16.76
C GLY A 379 17.37 13.31 -16.46
N GLN A 380 18.66 13.52 -16.68
CA GLN A 380 19.73 12.55 -16.41
C GLN A 380 20.72 13.11 -15.37
N GLY A 381 21.75 12.33 -15.06
CA GLY A 381 22.75 12.68 -14.05
C GLY A 381 22.28 12.35 -12.64
N GLU A 382 22.43 13.28 -11.71
CA GLU A 382 22.11 13.08 -10.29
C GLU A 382 20.61 13.22 -9.97
N LEU A 383 19.79 13.67 -10.94
CA LEU A 383 18.35 13.89 -10.71
C LEU A 383 17.63 12.57 -10.43
N LEU A 384 17.07 12.47 -9.23
CA LEU A 384 16.22 11.36 -8.81
C LEU A 384 14.88 11.89 -8.29
N ALA A 385 13.78 11.24 -8.66
CA ALA A 385 12.47 11.57 -8.13
C ALA A 385 11.60 10.32 -7.91
N SER A 386 10.65 10.43 -7.00
CA SER A 386 9.65 9.39 -6.81
C SER A 386 8.57 9.48 -7.90
N PRO A 387 7.93 8.35 -8.25
CA PRO A 387 6.78 8.36 -9.14
C PRO A 387 5.66 9.29 -8.68
N LEU A 388 5.46 9.44 -7.37
CA LEU A 388 4.47 10.36 -6.83
C LEU A 388 4.86 11.84 -7.04
N GLN A 389 6.16 12.21 -7.00
CA GLN A 389 6.63 13.55 -7.38
C GLN A 389 6.39 13.82 -8.87
N VAL A 390 6.67 12.85 -9.74
CA VAL A 390 6.39 12.94 -11.18
C VAL A 390 4.88 13.09 -11.43
N ALA A 391 4.05 12.35 -10.68
CA ALA A 391 2.59 12.47 -10.76
C ALA A 391 2.10 13.85 -10.29
N ALA A 392 2.65 14.40 -9.21
CA ALA A 392 2.32 15.73 -8.72
C ALA A 392 2.69 16.83 -9.72
N MET A 393 3.86 16.74 -10.36
CA MET A 393 4.28 17.64 -11.44
C MET A 393 3.32 17.57 -12.62
N MET A 394 3.01 16.37 -13.12
CA MET A 394 2.11 16.17 -14.25
C MET A 394 0.69 16.63 -13.92
N ASN A 395 0.21 16.36 -12.70
CA ASN A 395 -1.07 16.84 -12.20
C ASN A 395 -1.13 18.38 -12.13
N THR A 396 -0.03 19.04 -11.78
CA THR A 396 0.07 20.51 -11.78
C THR A 396 -0.16 21.07 -13.18
N ILE A 397 0.40 20.45 -14.21
CA ILE A 397 0.15 20.82 -15.61
C ILE A 397 -1.32 20.57 -15.97
N ALA A 398 -1.82 19.37 -15.68
CA ALA A 398 -3.17 18.92 -15.99
C ALA A 398 -4.25 19.81 -15.36
N CYS A 399 -4.06 20.28 -14.13
CA CYS A 399 -5.04 21.12 -13.41
C CYS A 399 -4.84 22.64 -13.58
N GLY A 400 -4.21 23.07 -14.66
CA GLY A 400 -4.07 24.49 -15.01
C GLY A 400 -3.06 25.27 -14.16
N GLY A 401 -1.99 24.62 -13.73
CA GLY A 401 -0.82 25.22 -13.07
C GLY A 401 -0.94 25.37 -11.55
N ILE A 402 -1.89 24.69 -10.92
CA ILE A 402 -2.04 24.67 -9.45
C ILE A 402 -1.37 23.40 -8.91
N CYS A 403 -0.26 23.56 -8.22
CA CYS A 403 0.39 22.47 -7.50
C CYS A 403 -0.40 22.15 -6.23
N ARG A 404 -0.84 20.91 -6.13
CA ARG A 404 -1.49 20.35 -4.93
C ARG A 404 -0.67 19.20 -4.40
N THR A 405 -0.53 19.12 -3.09
CA THR A 405 0.08 17.94 -2.46
C THR A 405 -0.84 16.74 -2.68
N PRO A 406 -0.34 15.62 -3.22
CA PRO A 406 -1.11 14.39 -3.32
C PRO A 406 -1.69 13.96 -1.97
N LEU A 407 -2.95 13.57 -1.95
CA LEU A 407 -3.67 13.15 -0.76
C LEU A 407 -3.97 11.66 -0.81
N LEU A 408 -3.72 10.97 0.29
CA LEU A 408 -3.99 9.53 0.46
C LEU A 408 -5.09 9.26 1.49
N LEU A 409 -5.28 10.17 2.44
CA LEU A 409 -6.19 10.02 3.57
C LEU A 409 -7.40 10.94 3.43
N GLU A 410 -8.57 10.45 3.85
CA GLU A 410 -9.81 11.24 3.95
C GLU A 410 -10.13 11.54 5.43
N THR A 411 -10.50 10.51 6.18
CA THR A 411 -10.98 10.62 7.55
C THR A 411 -10.78 9.30 8.32
N THR A 412 -10.90 9.37 9.62
CA THR A 412 -11.09 8.18 10.46
C THR A 412 -12.57 7.90 10.65
N LEU A 413 -12.94 6.63 10.84
CA LEU A 413 -14.30 6.15 10.96
C LEU A 413 -14.48 5.37 12.25
N ASP A 414 -15.62 5.56 12.92
CA ASP A 414 -16.09 4.62 13.93
C ASP A 414 -16.47 3.29 13.26
N GLU A 415 -15.83 2.20 13.65
CA GLU A 415 -16.05 0.87 13.04
C GLU A 415 -17.48 0.31 13.25
N THR A 416 -18.16 0.77 14.28
CA THR A 416 -19.51 0.30 14.62
C THR A 416 -20.58 1.05 13.84
N THR A 417 -20.44 2.37 13.75
CA THR A 417 -21.46 3.25 13.15
C THR A 417 -21.13 3.68 11.73
N GLY A 418 -19.87 3.56 11.31
CA GLY A 418 -19.36 4.08 10.03
C GLY A 418 -19.32 5.62 9.99
N THR A 419 -19.48 6.29 11.15
CA THR A 419 -19.50 7.75 11.18
C THR A 419 -18.07 8.32 11.14
N PRO A 420 -17.83 9.41 10.36
CA PRO A 420 -16.54 10.10 10.39
C PRO A 420 -16.23 10.68 11.77
N LEU A 421 -14.99 10.47 12.24
CA LEU A 421 -14.50 10.96 13.52
C LEU A 421 -13.56 12.16 13.35
N THR A 422 -12.51 12.01 12.55
CA THR A 422 -11.50 13.04 12.36
C THR A 422 -11.12 13.15 10.90
N VAL A 423 -11.19 14.36 10.33
CA VAL A 423 -10.72 14.63 8.97
C VAL A 423 -9.20 14.66 8.96
N LEU A 424 -8.60 13.79 8.15
CA LEU A 424 -7.14 13.66 8.01
C LEU A 424 -6.59 14.44 6.81
N SER A 425 -7.45 14.85 5.87
CA SER A 425 -7.03 15.51 4.64
C SER A 425 -6.85 17.01 4.82
N HIS A 426 -5.63 17.50 4.56
CA HIS A 426 -5.34 18.94 4.49
C HIS A 426 -4.81 19.29 3.11
N VAL A 427 -5.64 19.87 2.25
CA VAL A 427 -5.26 20.28 0.90
C VAL A 427 -4.33 21.50 0.98
N ARG A 428 -3.05 21.29 0.66
CA ARG A 428 -2.13 22.42 0.39
C ARG A 428 -2.09 22.65 -1.11
N SER A 429 -2.35 23.87 -1.54
CA SER A 429 -2.31 24.23 -2.95
C SER A 429 -1.65 25.58 -3.17
N ARG A 430 -0.86 25.69 -4.24
CA ARG A 430 -0.26 26.96 -4.68
C ARG A 430 -0.22 27.02 -6.20
N ARG A 431 -0.36 28.20 -6.76
CA ARG A 431 -0.14 28.38 -8.20
C ARG A 431 1.36 28.39 -8.48
N VAL A 432 1.80 27.52 -9.38
CA VAL A 432 3.19 27.39 -9.81
C VAL A 432 3.35 27.85 -11.25
N LEU A 433 2.39 27.52 -12.11
CA LEU A 433 2.39 27.93 -13.51
C LEU A 433 1.24 28.89 -13.77
N THR A 434 1.44 29.83 -14.70
CA THR A 434 0.34 30.62 -15.22
C THR A 434 -0.66 29.72 -15.94
N LYS A 435 -1.93 30.14 -16.03
CA LYS A 435 -2.94 29.37 -16.79
C LYS A 435 -2.52 29.21 -18.26
N ARG A 436 -1.85 30.24 -18.83
CA ARG A 436 -1.35 30.23 -20.20
C ARG A 436 -0.27 29.16 -20.39
N THR A 437 0.71 29.10 -19.50
CA THR A 437 1.77 28.10 -19.54
C THR A 437 1.23 26.69 -19.40
N ALA A 438 0.33 26.47 -18.44
CA ALA A 438 -0.29 25.15 -18.25
C ALA A 438 -1.07 24.70 -19.49
N ALA A 439 -1.89 25.58 -20.09
CA ALA A 439 -2.63 25.26 -21.31
C ALA A 439 -1.69 24.98 -22.50
N ALA A 440 -0.61 25.75 -22.63
CA ALA A 440 0.41 25.49 -23.66
C ALA A 440 1.07 24.12 -23.47
N LEU A 441 1.45 23.76 -22.24
CA LEU A 441 2.03 22.45 -21.94
C LEU A 441 1.04 21.30 -22.18
N GLN A 442 -0.25 21.47 -21.86
CA GLN A 442 -1.28 20.48 -22.15
C GLN A 442 -1.37 20.21 -23.65
N ALA A 443 -1.41 21.25 -24.48
CA ALA A 443 -1.43 21.11 -25.94
C ALA A 443 -0.15 20.45 -26.49
N LEU A 444 1.03 20.84 -25.98
CA LEU A 444 2.32 20.27 -26.38
C LEU A 444 2.41 18.78 -26.01
N LEU A 445 1.95 18.39 -24.82
CA LEU A 445 1.93 17.01 -24.36
C LEU A 445 0.88 16.15 -25.09
N ALA A 446 -0.23 16.74 -25.56
CA ALA A 446 -1.16 16.07 -26.43
C ALA A 446 -0.51 15.75 -27.81
N GLY A 447 0.32 16.65 -28.35
CA GLY A 447 1.11 16.40 -29.56
C GLY A 447 2.06 15.22 -29.44
N VAL A 448 2.66 15.00 -28.24
CA VAL A 448 3.53 13.84 -27.97
C VAL A 448 2.77 12.52 -28.14
N VAL A 449 1.49 12.48 -27.76
CA VAL A 449 0.63 11.29 -27.92
C VAL A 449 0.08 11.19 -29.34
N ALA A 450 -0.31 12.31 -29.95
CA ALA A 450 -0.93 12.31 -31.28
C ALA A 450 0.04 11.86 -32.39
N GLY A 451 1.31 12.29 -32.36
CA GLY A 451 2.27 12.01 -33.44
C GLY A 451 3.70 11.81 -32.97
N GLY A 452 3.97 11.87 -31.66
CA GLY A 452 5.30 11.76 -31.09
C GLY A 452 5.63 10.40 -30.49
N THR A 453 6.63 10.39 -29.61
CA THR A 453 7.14 9.19 -28.93
C THR A 453 6.13 8.51 -28.00
N GLY A 454 5.03 9.18 -27.68
CA GLY A 454 3.97 8.69 -26.81
C GLY A 454 2.77 8.08 -27.53
N HIS A 455 2.84 7.81 -28.84
CA HIS A 455 1.71 7.38 -29.66
C HIS A 455 1.00 6.11 -29.16
N GLU A 456 1.69 5.21 -28.45
CA GLU A 456 1.08 4.02 -27.85
C GLU A 456 0.16 4.33 -26.65
N ALA A 457 0.19 5.57 -26.15
CA ALA A 457 -0.75 6.04 -25.12
C ALA A 457 -2.08 6.54 -25.72
N ALA A 458 -2.22 6.53 -27.06
CA ALA A 458 -3.44 6.95 -27.74
C ALA A 458 -4.62 6.02 -27.42
N LEU A 459 -5.79 6.62 -27.25
CA LEU A 459 -7.04 5.93 -26.91
C LEU A 459 -8.07 6.13 -28.02
N PRO A 460 -8.81 5.08 -28.42
CA PRO A 460 -9.93 5.22 -29.34
C PRO A 460 -11.01 6.12 -28.72
N GLY A 461 -11.39 7.20 -29.41
CA GLY A 461 -12.49 8.08 -28.98
C GLY A 461 -12.17 9.05 -27.86
N GLN A 462 -10.97 9.02 -27.26
CA GLN A 462 -10.56 9.91 -26.19
C GLN A 462 -9.15 10.46 -26.45
N THR A 463 -8.93 11.73 -26.11
CA THR A 463 -7.60 12.34 -26.20
C THR A 463 -6.78 12.07 -24.95
N ALA A 464 -5.48 11.93 -25.12
CA ALA A 464 -4.53 11.81 -24.03
C ALA A 464 -3.35 12.74 -24.23
N ALA A 465 -2.72 13.14 -23.14
CA ALA A 465 -1.51 13.95 -23.15
C ALA A 465 -0.48 13.34 -22.21
N GLY A 466 0.80 13.40 -22.56
CA GLY A 466 1.81 12.86 -21.69
C GLY A 466 3.22 12.87 -22.28
N LYS A 467 4.15 12.31 -21.54
CA LYS A 467 5.56 12.22 -21.93
C LYS A 467 6.14 10.85 -21.60
N THR A 468 6.84 10.28 -22.57
CA THR A 468 7.68 9.09 -22.39
C THR A 468 9.00 9.46 -21.71
N GLY A 469 9.56 8.53 -20.95
CA GLY A 469 10.91 8.63 -20.40
C GLY A 469 11.64 7.30 -20.47
N THR A 470 12.93 7.37 -20.77
CA THR A 470 13.86 6.26 -20.61
C THR A 470 15.07 6.83 -19.88
N ALA A 471 15.37 6.29 -18.72
CA ALA A 471 16.49 6.73 -17.90
C ALA A 471 17.47 5.59 -17.68
N GLN A 472 18.75 5.91 -17.84
CA GLN A 472 19.85 5.01 -17.54
C GLN A 472 19.97 4.85 -16.01
N THR A 473 20.22 3.62 -15.55
CA THR A 473 20.38 3.34 -14.11
C THR A 473 21.85 3.15 -13.72
N GLY A 474 22.73 2.93 -14.70
CA GLY A 474 24.12 2.52 -14.47
C GLY A 474 24.25 1.08 -13.98
N GLN A 475 23.16 0.32 -13.87
CA GLN A 475 23.15 -1.10 -13.51
C GLN A 475 23.15 -1.97 -14.77
N PHE A 476 23.81 -3.12 -14.70
CA PHE A 476 23.96 -4.03 -15.84
C PHE A 476 23.57 -5.45 -15.45
N SER A 477 22.91 -6.14 -16.36
CA SER A 477 22.62 -7.57 -16.27
C SER A 477 22.99 -8.25 -17.60
N GLY A 478 23.84 -9.27 -17.54
CA GLY A 478 24.30 -9.96 -18.76
C GLY A 478 24.96 -9.06 -19.82
N GLY A 479 25.59 -7.95 -19.40
CA GLY A 479 26.21 -6.95 -20.29
C GLY A 479 25.24 -5.92 -20.87
N THR A 480 23.94 -6.03 -20.59
CA THR A 480 22.91 -5.06 -21.00
C THR A 480 22.63 -4.06 -19.86
N GLU A 481 22.65 -2.76 -20.16
CA GLU A 481 22.30 -1.73 -19.20
C GLU A 481 20.79 -1.78 -18.87
N LEU A 482 20.46 -1.86 -17.60
CA LEU A 482 19.10 -1.78 -17.11
C LEU A 482 18.63 -0.33 -17.08
N LYS A 483 17.37 -0.11 -17.42
CA LYS A 483 16.79 1.24 -17.54
C LYS A 483 15.48 1.33 -16.81
N ASN A 484 15.09 2.55 -16.46
CA ASN A 484 13.77 2.89 -16.02
C ASN A 484 12.96 3.40 -17.21
N TYR A 485 11.78 2.81 -17.43
CA TYR A 485 10.87 3.19 -18.51
C TYR A 485 9.64 3.86 -17.93
N TRP A 486 9.39 5.08 -18.36
CA TRP A 486 8.33 5.93 -17.83
C TRP A 486 7.31 6.29 -18.88
N PHE A 487 6.08 6.45 -18.43
CA PHE A 487 5.09 7.32 -19.07
C PHE A 487 4.34 8.08 -17.97
N ALA A 488 4.29 9.40 -18.11
CA ALA A 488 3.53 10.27 -17.24
C ALA A 488 2.59 11.14 -18.09
N GLY A 489 1.28 11.11 -17.78
CA GLY A 489 0.30 11.78 -18.59
C GLY A 489 -1.03 11.98 -17.89
N PHE A 490 -2.03 12.47 -18.63
CA PHE A 490 -3.37 12.69 -18.13
C PHE A 490 -4.41 12.45 -19.24
N VAL A 491 -5.63 12.16 -18.84
CA VAL A 491 -6.78 11.91 -19.72
C VAL A 491 -8.05 12.54 -19.15
N PRO A 492 -8.98 13.05 -20.01
CA PRO A 492 -8.75 13.52 -21.40
C PRO A 492 -7.70 14.64 -21.47
N ALA A 493 -7.14 14.92 -22.65
CA ALA A 493 -6.12 15.98 -22.79
C ALA A 493 -6.68 17.37 -22.55
N GLU A 494 -7.90 17.67 -23.02
CA GLU A 494 -8.51 19.00 -22.97
C GLU A 494 -9.20 19.29 -21.63
N GLN A 495 -9.74 18.25 -20.97
CA GLN A 495 -10.41 18.34 -19.68
C GLN A 495 -9.89 17.22 -18.76
N PRO A 496 -8.67 17.34 -18.28
CA PRO A 496 -8.02 16.26 -17.52
C PRO A 496 -8.82 15.84 -16.29
N ARG A 497 -9.17 14.56 -16.24
CA ARG A 497 -9.87 13.93 -15.12
C ARG A 497 -8.93 13.10 -14.25
N TYR A 498 -8.04 12.37 -14.90
CA TYR A 498 -7.06 11.54 -14.23
C TYR A 498 -5.65 11.84 -14.71
N THR A 499 -4.73 11.94 -13.77
CA THR A 499 -3.29 11.93 -14.02
C THR A 499 -2.79 10.53 -13.72
N ILE A 500 -2.09 9.90 -14.69
CA ILE A 500 -1.62 8.53 -14.59
C ILE A 500 -0.11 8.51 -14.82
N VAL A 501 0.62 7.84 -13.94
CA VAL A 501 2.06 7.60 -14.07
C VAL A 501 2.34 6.11 -14.05
N VAL A 502 3.10 5.65 -15.02
CA VAL A 502 3.60 4.29 -15.12
C VAL A 502 5.12 4.33 -15.10
N LEU A 503 5.71 3.59 -14.19
CA LEU A 503 7.14 3.30 -14.12
C LEU A 503 7.34 1.80 -14.24
N GLN A 504 8.23 1.37 -15.12
CA GLN A 504 8.85 0.05 -15.09
C GLN A 504 10.31 0.24 -14.74
N ASP A 505 10.71 -0.28 -13.58
CA ASP A 505 12.02 -0.02 -13.00
C ASP A 505 13.03 -1.12 -13.30
N THR A 506 14.27 -0.71 -13.56
CA THR A 506 15.46 -1.56 -13.61
C THR A 506 15.29 -2.78 -14.54
N GLN A 507 14.85 -2.54 -15.79
CA GLN A 507 14.62 -3.59 -16.80
C GLN A 507 15.52 -3.42 -18.02
N ALA A 508 15.85 -4.53 -18.68
CA ALA A 508 16.58 -4.51 -19.94
C ALA A 508 15.69 -3.99 -21.08
N GLU A 509 14.57 -4.67 -21.30
CA GLU A 509 13.54 -4.30 -22.28
C GLU A 509 12.19 -4.86 -21.82
N PRO A 510 11.21 -4.02 -21.49
CA PRO A 510 9.91 -4.49 -21.05
C PRO A 510 9.07 -5.00 -22.23
N ALA A 511 8.23 -6.02 -21.98
CA ALA A 511 7.35 -6.61 -23.00
C ALA A 511 6.28 -5.62 -23.50
N PHE A 512 5.85 -4.69 -22.64
CA PHE A 512 4.92 -3.63 -22.97
C PHE A 512 5.57 -2.28 -22.67
N SER A 513 5.37 -1.28 -23.53
CA SER A 513 5.82 0.07 -23.20
C SER A 513 4.98 0.68 -22.08
N SER A 514 5.57 1.56 -21.28
CA SER A 514 4.84 2.27 -20.23
C SER A 514 3.70 3.15 -20.80
N ALA A 515 3.78 3.57 -22.06
CA ALA A 515 2.73 4.27 -22.78
C ALA A 515 1.53 3.35 -23.10
N ALA A 516 1.79 2.12 -23.54
CA ALA A 516 0.75 1.11 -23.77
C ALA A 516 0.04 0.69 -22.47
N ILE A 517 0.79 0.58 -21.37
CA ILE A 517 0.22 0.30 -20.04
C ILE A 517 -0.68 1.46 -19.59
N PHE A 518 -0.23 2.71 -19.76
CA PHE A 518 -1.05 3.89 -19.51
C PHE A 518 -2.37 3.84 -20.29
N ALA A 519 -2.34 3.53 -21.58
CA ALA A 519 -3.53 3.44 -22.40
C ALA A 519 -4.52 2.36 -21.89
N ARG A 520 -4.02 1.20 -21.47
CA ARG A 520 -4.86 0.13 -20.90
C ARG A 520 -5.52 0.55 -19.59
N VAL A 521 -4.77 1.20 -18.70
CA VAL A 521 -5.32 1.75 -17.45
C VAL A 521 -6.39 2.79 -17.78
N ALA A 522 -6.08 3.75 -18.64
CA ALA A 522 -7.00 4.84 -19.00
C ALA A 522 -8.29 4.31 -19.64
N ALA A 523 -8.22 3.32 -20.53
CA ALA A 523 -9.39 2.65 -21.12
C ALA A 523 -10.27 1.97 -20.05
N GLY A 524 -9.66 1.33 -19.07
CA GLY A 524 -10.39 0.75 -17.94
C GLY A 524 -11.10 1.78 -17.08
N LEU A 525 -10.52 2.99 -16.92
CA LEU A 525 -11.15 4.09 -16.18
C LEU A 525 -12.34 4.71 -16.91
N GLU A 526 -12.35 4.71 -18.25
CA GLU A 526 -13.47 5.19 -19.06
C GLU A 526 -14.72 4.35 -18.84
N ILE A 527 -14.58 3.02 -18.70
CA ILE A 527 -15.68 2.10 -18.41
C ILE A 527 -16.30 2.38 -17.03
N LEU A 528 -15.49 2.89 -16.08
CA LEU A 528 -15.93 3.22 -14.72
C LEU A 528 -16.50 4.64 -14.59
N ALA A 529 -16.46 5.44 -15.66
CA ALA A 529 -17.03 6.77 -15.64
C ALA A 529 -18.56 6.70 -15.65
N PRO A 530 -19.27 7.42 -14.75
CA PRO A 530 -20.73 7.45 -14.74
C PRO A 530 -21.30 8.17 -15.96
#